data_6068c680af678f30173fadc33a2c9cf7
#
_entry.id   6068c680af678f30173fadc33a2c9cf7
#
_cell.length_a   1.000
_cell.length_b   1.000
_cell.length_c   1.000
_cell.angle_alpha   90.00
_cell.angle_beta   90.00
_cell.angle_gamma   90.00
#
_symmetry.space_group_name_H-M   'P 1'
#
loop_
_entity.id
_entity.type
_entity.pdbx_description
1 polymer ?
#
loop_
_entity_poly.entity_id
_entity_poly.type
_entity_poly.pdbx_seq_one_letter_code
_entity_poly.pdbx_strand_id
1 'polypeptide(L)'
;MLFLLLVTAPLLCGCANYAVGNATLFPTEIRTVHVEMFRSNSFRRNMGERLTEAVAKRIEEVSTMKIADAATADSILTGTIISDTKRIVVESPTDEGRQIQTNYRVEVTWQDRSGNSLQSSTIDVPAELVIVAQTGNTTPEVGQSIVTGQQVAIDRLARQIVAMMERPW
;
A
#
# COMPACT_ATOMS: atom_id res chain seq x y z
N MET A 1 25.47 -25.96 -46.72
CA MET A 1 24.11 -25.76 -46.23
C MET A 1 23.85 -26.32 -44.84
N LEU A 2 24.36 -27.48 -44.49
CA LEU A 2 24.21 -28.09 -43.15
C LEU A 2 24.92 -27.29 -42.03
N PHE A 3 26.07 -26.70 -42.32
CA PHE A 3 26.86 -25.90 -41.36
C PHE A 3 26.22 -24.57 -41.01
N LEU A 4 25.45 -23.98 -41.93
CA LEU A 4 24.74 -22.73 -41.70
C LEU A 4 23.51 -22.93 -40.76
N LEU A 5 22.91 -24.12 -40.78
CA LEU A 5 21.78 -24.48 -39.94
C LEU A 5 22.20 -24.73 -38.48
N LEU A 6 23.44 -25.17 -38.25
CA LEU A 6 23.98 -25.44 -36.92
C LEU A 6 24.34 -24.15 -36.14
N VAL A 7 24.62 -23.06 -36.84
CA VAL A 7 24.99 -21.75 -36.22
C VAL A 7 23.76 -20.94 -35.77
N THR A 8 22.59 -21.21 -36.35
CA THR A 8 21.34 -20.46 -35.99
C THR A 8 20.58 -21.06 -34.81
N ALA A 9 20.90 -22.28 -34.37
CA ALA A 9 20.23 -22.96 -33.25
C ALA A 9 20.43 -22.31 -31.86
N PRO A 10 21.56 -21.70 -31.49
CA PRO A 10 21.76 -21.13 -30.17
C PRO A 10 21.07 -19.74 -29.97
N LEU A 11 20.56 -19.09 -31.01
CA LEU A 11 19.95 -17.76 -30.92
C LEU A 11 18.49 -17.78 -30.42
N LEU A 12 17.89 -18.95 -30.23
CA LEU A 12 16.50 -19.13 -29.78
C LEU A 12 16.36 -19.39 -28.27
N CYS A 13 17.47 -19.47 -27.53
CA CYS A 13 17.46 -19.61 -26.06
C CYS A 13 17.37 -18.25 -25.33
N GLY A 14 16.47 -17.37 -25.78
CA GLY A 14 16.21 -16.11 -25.13
C GLY A 14 14.98 -16.20 -24.23
N CYS A 15 15.16 -15.90 -22.94
CA CYS A 15 14.11 -15.52 -21.97
C CYS A 15 13.15 -16.61 -21.48
N ALA A 16 13.64 -17.73 -20.99
CA ALA A 16 12.80 -18.71 -20.28
C ALA A 16 12.52 -18.34 -18.78
N ASN A 17 13.01 -17.20 -18.29
CA ASN A 17 12.91 -16.86 -16.88
C ASN A 17 12.08 -15.58 -16.59
N TYR A 18 11.21 -15.17 -17.52
CA TYR A 18 10.30 -14.05 -17.26
C TYR A 18 9.03 -14.57 -16.59
N ALA A 19 8.96 -14.48 -15.27
CA ALA A 19 7.74 -14.79 -14.53
C ALA A 19 6.73 -13.65 -14.72
N VAL A 20 5.69 -13.91 -15.51
CA VAL A 20 4.59 -12.97 -15.72
C VAL A 20 3.55 -13.18 -14.62
N GLY A 21 3.39 -12.20 -13.74
CA GLY A 21 2.31 -12.18 -12.77
C GLY A 21 2.70 -11.57 -11.41
N ASN A 22 1.74 -10.95 -10.74
CA ASN A 22 1.91 -10.32 -9.42
C ASN A 22 2.25 -11.33 -8.30
N ALA A 23 2.02 -12.62 -8.52
CA ALA A 23 2.26 -13.68 -7.52
C ALA A 23 3.73 -13.82 -7.10
N THR A 24 4.68 -13.35 -7.92
CA THR A 24 6.12 -13.42 -7.64
C THR A 24 6.65 -12.24 -6.84
N LEU A 25 5.87 -11.18 -6.72
CA LEU A 25 6.26 -9.96 -6.00
C LEU A 25 6.19 -10.14 -4.47
N PHE A 26 5.37 -11.06 -3.99
CA PHE A 26 5.17 -11.30 -2.56
C PHE A 26 5.95 -12.52 -2.06
N PRO A 27 6.27 -12.60 -0.74
CA PRO A 27 6.89 -13.78 -0.14
C PRO A 27 6.00 -15.02 -0.33
N THR A 28 6.54 -16.06 -0.95
CA THR A 28 5.78 -17.31 -1.23
C THR A 28 5.54 -18.14 0.03
N GLU A 29 6.30 -17.87 1.09
CA GLU A 29 6.21 -18.55 2.39
C GLU A 29 4.97 -18.08 3.18
N ILE A 30 4.50 -16.85 2.94
CA ILE A 30 3.36 -16.24 3.61
C ILE A 30 2.12 -16.44 2.74
N ARG A 31 1.19 -17.26 3.22
CA ARG A 31 -0.06 -17.56 2.51
C ARG A 31 -1.25 -16.82 3.08
N THR A 32 -1.18 -16.50 4.37
CA THR A 32 -2.28 -15.85 5.09
C THR A 32 -1.78 -14.66 5.87
N VAL A 33 -2.61 -13.61 5.92
CA VAL A 33 -2.32 -12.40 6.66
C VAL A 33 -3.54 -11.99 7.48
N HIS A 34 -3.30 -11.66 8.74
CA HIS A 34 -4.27 -10.98 9.58
C HIS A 34 -4.03 -9.48 9.49
N VAL A 35 -5.05 -8.73 9.07
CA VAL A 35 -5.01 -7.26 9.07
C VAL A 35 -5.71 -6.80 10.33
N GLU A 36 -4.94 -6.36 11.33
CA GLU A 36 -5.50 -5.77 12.54
C GLU A 36 -6.18 -4.43 12.20
N MET A 37 -7.26 -4.11 12.92
CA MET A 37 -7.94 -2.83 12.73
C MET A 37 -6.97 -1.68 12.97
N PHE A 38 -6.76 -0.84 11.95
CA PHE A 38 -5.88 0.31 12.03
C PHE A 38 -6.37 1.28 13.10
N ARG A 39 -5.49 1.60 14.03
CA ARG A 39 -5.76 2.59 15.07
C ARG A 39 -5.71 3.99 14.47
N SER A 40 -6.50 4.90 14.98
CA SER A 40 -6.50 6.28 14.51
C SER A 40 -6.42 7.23 15.71
N ASN A 41 -5.39 8.07 15.71
CA ASN A 41 -5.26 9.19 16.65
C ASN A 41 -6.01 10.42 16.16
N SER A 42 -6.70 10.31 15.02
CA SER A 42 -7.49 11.40 14.47
C SER A 42 -8.88 11.44 15.08
N PHE A 43 -9.46 12.66 15.20
CA PHE A 43 -10.82 12.86 15.67
C PHE A 43 -11.90 12.41 14.66
N ARG A 44 -11.50 11.88 13.51
CA ARG A 44 -12.44 11.42 12.47
C ARG A 44 -12.85 10.00 12.71
N ARG A 45 -14.14 9.81 12.78
CA ARG A 45 -14.75 8.49 12.96
C ARG A 45 -14.47 7.61 11.73
N ASN A 46 -14.33 6.31 11.97
CA ASN A 46 -14.29 5.24 10.97
C ASN A 46 -13.11 5.30 9.97
N MET A 47 -12.08 6.12 10.22
CA MET A 47 -10.94 6.20 9.34
C MET A 47 -10.10 4.93 9.39
N GLY A 48 -9.87 4.40 10.59
CA GLY A 48 -9.16 3.13 10.77
C GLY A 48 -9.88 1.96 10.11
N GLU A 49 -11.19 1.85 10.31
CA GLU A 49 -12.03 0.80 9.71
C GLU A 49 -11.97 0.84 8.18
N ARG A 50 -12.16 2.02 7.59
CA ARG A 50 -12.11 2.20 6.12
C ARG A 50 -10.73 1.88 5.54
N LEU A 51 -9.66 2.24 6.24
CA LEU A 51 -8.31 1.93 5.80
C LEU A 51 -8.04 0.42 5.92
N THR A 52 -8.47 -0.22 7.00
CA THR A 52 -8.35 -1.67 7.21
C THR A 52 -9.05 -2.42 6.07
N GLU A 53 -10.29 -2.06 5.76
CA GLU A 53 -11.05 -2.67 4.67
C GLU A 53 -10.37 -2.47 3.30
N ALA A 54 -9.90 -1.26 3.02
CA ALA A 54 -9.22 -0.95 1.77
C ALA A 54 -7.90 -1.73 1.62
N VAL A 55 -7.13 -1.89 2.71
CA VAL A 55 -5.89 -2.67 2.73
C VAL A 55 -6.19 -4.16 2.53
N ALA A 56 -7.14 -4.71 3.27
CA ALA A 56 -7.54 -6.12 3.15
C ALA A 56 -7.98 -6.45 1.71
N LYS A 57 -8.87 -5.63 1.16
CA LYS A 57 -9.31 -5.77 -0.24
C LYS A 57 -8.14 -5.69 -1.22
N ARG A 58 -7.23 -4.75 -1.02
CA ARG A 58 -6.08 -4.59 -1.91
C ARG A 58 -5.12 -5.77 -1.85
N ILE A 59 -4.89 -6.36 -0.67
CA ILE A 59 -4.08 -7.59 -0.52
C ILE A 59 -4.69 -8.72 -1.38
N GLU A 60 -5.99 -8.95 -1.27
CA GLU A 60 -6.67 -10.01 -2.03
C GLU A 60 -6.70 -9.76 -3.55
N GLU A 61 -6.70 -8.50 -3.98
CA GLU A 61 -6.70 -8.12 -5.39
C GLU A 61 -5.35 -8.35 -6.08
N VAL A 62 -4.23 -8.09 -5.39
CA VAL A 62 -2.91 -8.05 -6.03
C VAL A 62 -1.96 -9.15 -5.60
N SER A 63 -2.28 -9.89 -4.54
CA SER A 63 -1.46 -10.97 -4.04
C SER A 63 -2.19 -12.31 -4.04
N THR A 64 -1.46 -13.38 -3.77
CA THR A 64 -2.02 -14.72 -3.54
C THR A 64 -2.38 -14.96 -2.08
N MET A 65 -2.07 -14.01 -1.21
CA MET A 65 -2.36 -14.10 0.23
C MET A 65 -3.87 -14.01 0.49
N LYS A 66 -4.31 -14.70 1.54
CA LYS A 66 -5.70 -14.67 2.00
C LYS A 66 -5.78 -14.00 3.37
N ILE A 67 -6.87 -13.27 3.58
CA ILE A 67 -7.16 -12.73 4.90
C ILE A 67 -7.61 -13.86 5.82
N ALA A 68 -7.03 -13.90 7.02
CA ALA A 68 -7.32 -14.92 8.05
C ALA A 68 -7.42 -14.29 9.43
N ASP A 69 -7.94 -15.08 10.38
CA ASP A 69 -7.99 -14.68 11.79
C ASP A 69 -6.60 -14.64 12.40
N ALA A 70 -6.40 -13.77 13.39
CA ALA A 70 -5.12 -13.59 14.10
C ALA A 70 -4.54 -14.92 14.63
N ALA A 71 -5.40 -15.84 15.05
CA ALA A 71 -4.97 -17.13 15.61
C ALA A 71 -4.39 -18.09 14.54
N THR A 72 -4.76 -17.95 13.27
CA THR A 72 -4.43 -18.88 12.20
C THR A 72 -3.54 -18.28 11.11
N ALA A 73 -3.43 -16.96 11.04
CA ALA A 73 -2.64 -16.27 10.03
C ALA A 73 -1.13 -16.56 10.17
N ASP A 74 -0.43 -16.60 9.04
CA ASP A 74 1.02 -16.73 8.97
C ASP A 74 1.74 -15.44 9.35
N SER A 75 1.07 -14.30 9.11
CA SER A 75 1.60 -12.97 9.38
C SER A 75 0.51 -12.01 9.89
N ILE A 76 0.96 -10.94 10.54
CA ILE A 76 0.09 -9.91 11.11
C ILE A 76 0.54 -8.55 10.59
N LEU A 77 -0.39 -7.81 10.02
CA LEU A 77 -0.23 -6.43 9.59
C LEU A 77 -0.96 -5.52 10.57
N THR A 78 -0.22 -4.61 11.18
CA THR A 78 -0.75 -3.60 12.11
C THR A 78 -0.46 -2.21 11.60
N GLY A 79 -1.26 -1.23 11.99
CA GLY A 79 -1.00 0.15 11.61
C GLY A 79 -1.71 1.18 12.48
N THR A 80 -1.13 2.37 12.51
CA THR A 80 -1.67 3.51 13.26
C THR A 80 -1.64 4.77 12.40
N ILE A 81 -2.79 5.40 12.23
CA ILE A 81 -2.90 6.71 11.60
C ILE A 81 -2.43 7.75 12.63
N ILE A 82 -1.22 8.27 12.44
CA ILE A 82 -0.56 9.18 13.38
C ILE A 82 -0.89 10.65 13.12
N SER A 83 -1.28 10.98 11.89
CA SER A 83 -1.62 12.36 11.51
C SER A 83 -2.69 12.41 10.43
N ASP A 84 -3.62 13.34 10.60
CA ASP A 84 -4.66 13.73 9.65
C ASP A 84 -4.75 15.25 9.65
N THR A 85 -4.04 15.89 8.73
CA THR A 85 -3.98 17.36 8.66
C THR A 85 -4.67 17.87 7.40
N LYS A 86 -5.44 18.94 7.56
CA LYS A 86 -6.06 19.69 6.45
C LYS A 86 -5.29 20.99 6.24
N ARG A 87 -5.08 21.33 4.98
CA ARG A 87 -4.52 22.60 4.58
C ARG A 87 -5.35 23.20 3.44
N ILE A 88 -5.69 24.45 3.55
CA ILE A 88 -6.26 25.24 2.44
C ILE A 88 -5.08 25.64 1.55
N VAL A 89 -5.16 25.32 0.26
CA VAL A 89 -4.08 25.57 -0.71
C VAL A 89 -4.42 26.78 -1.56
N VAL A 90 -5.71 26.98 -1.88
CA VAL A 90 -6.19 28.08 -2.67
C VAL A 90 -7.41 28.69 -1.96
N GLU A 91 -7.38 29.98 -1.74
CA GLU A 91 -8.49 30.76 -1.17
C GLU A 91 -9.14 31.62 -2.26
N SER A 92 -10.43 31.88 -2.15
CA SER A 92 -11.11 32.84 -2.99
C SER A 92 -10.90 34.27 -2.44
N PRO A 93 -11.16 35.32 -3.23
CA PRO A 93 -11.14 36.70 -2.73
C PRO A 93 -12.13 36.96 -1.57
N THR A 94 -13.08 36.03 -1.35
CA THR A 94 -14.07 36.06 -0.25
C THR A 94 -13.67 35.15 0.92
N ASP A 95 -12.41 34.72 1.00
CA ASP A 95 -11.85 33.87 2.07
C ASP A 95 -12.48 32.45 2.15
N GLU A 96 -13.08 31.98 1.06
CA GLU A 96 -13.56 30.62 0.94
C GLU A 96 -12.50 29.68 0.35
N GLY A 97 -12.27 28.56 1.02
CA GLY A 97 -11.27 27.57 0.55
C GLY A 97 -11.70 26.89 -0.74
N ARG A 98 -11.05 27.22 -1.85
CA ARG A 98 -11.30 26.62 -3.18
C ARG A 98 -10.63 25.28 -3.37
N GLN A 99 -9.50 25.06 -2.71
CA GLN A 99 -8.80 23.78 -2.72
C GLN A 99 -8.33 23.39 -1.35
N ILE A 100 -8.78 22.23 -0.90
CA ILE A 100 -8.41 21.65 0.41
C ILE A 100 -7.50 20.46 0.17
N GLN A 101 -6.33 20.49 0.76
CA GLN A 101 -5.39 19.38 0.80
C GLN A 101 -5.49 18.67 2.15
N THR A 102 -5.68 17.36 2.11
CA THR A 102 -5.67 16.53 3.32
C THR A 102 -4.48 15.59 3.26
N ASN A 103 -3.62 15.65 4.28
CA ASN A 103 -2.45 14.77 4.39
C ASN A 103 -2.72 13.74 5.49
N TYR A 104 -2.52 12.48 5.13
CA TYR A 104 -2.57 11.35 6.05
C TYR A 104 -1.19 10.75 6.21
N ARG A 105 -0.88 10.35 7.44
CA ARG A 105 0.37 9.70 7.78
C ARG A 105 0.07 8.47 8.61
N VAL A 106 0.55 7.32 8.15
CA VAL A 106 0.27 6.02 8.76
C VAL A 106 1.59 5.32 9.05
N GLU A 107 1.75 4.88 10.28
CA GLU A 107 2.80 3.96 10.67
C GLU A 107 2.29 2.53 10.50
N VAL A 108 3.09 1.68 9.86
CA VAL A 108 2.69 0.31 9.51
C VAL A 108 3.80 -0.65 9.92
N THR A 109 3.41 -1.79 10.50
CA THR A 109 4.32 -2.87 10.86
C THR A 109 3.76 -4.19 10.32
N TRP A 110 4.59 -4.96 9.62
CA TRP A 110 4.25 -6.29 9.14
C TRP A 110 5.21 -7.32 9.72
N GLN A 111 4.68 -8.32 10.42
CA GLN A 111 5.44 -9.32 11.18
C GLN A 111 4.95 -10.72 10.85
N ASP A 112 5.86 -11.69 10.98
CA ASP A 112 5.49 -13.10 10.98
C ASP A 112 4.79 -13.48 12.31
N ARG A 113 4.30 -14.72 12.39
CA ARG A 113 3.66 -15.26 13.59
C ARG A 113 4.60 -15.29 14.82
N SER A 114 5.91 -15.33 14.60
CA SER A 114 6.92 -15.34 15.65
C SER A 114 7.29 -13.91 16.12
N GLY A 115 6.71 -12.89 15.53
CA GLY A 115 6.99 -11.49 15.83
C GLY A 115 8.21 -10.92 15.12
N ASN A 116 8.82 -11.67 14.18
CA ASN A 116 9.91 -11.13 13.40
C ASN A 116 9.35 -10.20 12.32
N SER A 117 9.99 -9.06 12.15
CA SER A 117 9.62 -8.14 11.08
C SER A 117 9.90 -8.77 9.72
N LEU A 118 8.84 -8.94 8.92
CA LEU A 118 8.95 -9.41 7.53
C LEU A 118 9.42 -8.28 6.61
N GLN A 119 9.16 -7.05 7.03
CA GLN A 119 9.67 -5.85 6.43
C GLN A 119 10.79 -5.29 7.32
N SER A 120 11.90 -5.96 7.42
CA SER A 120 13.10 -5.32 7.91
C SER A 120 13.77 -4.63 6.73
N SER A 121 13.37 -3.43 6.40
CA SER A 121 14.28 -2.54 5.70
C SER A 121 15.39 -2.21 6.69
N THR A 122 16.44 -2.99 6.66
CA THR A 122 17.74 -2.68 7.29
C THR A 122 18.45 -1.57 6.49
N ILE A 123 17.69 -0.71 5.89
CA ILE A 123 18.17 0.57 5.46
C ILE A 123 17.90 1.44 6.66
N ASP A 124 18.93 2.11 7.13
CA ASP A 124 18.85 3.24 8.06
C ASP A 124 18.08 4.36 7.34
N VAL A 125 16.82 4.12 7.13
CA VAL A 125 15.89 5.03 6.48
C VAL A 125 15.47 5.97 7.60
N PRO A 126 15.63 7.29 7.46
CA PRO A 126 15.10 8.24 8.42
C PRO A 126 13.66 7.84 8.76
N ALA A 127 13.28 7.95 10.03
CA ALA A 127 11.97 7.54 10.55
C ALA A 127 10.77 8.05 9.70
N GLU A 128 10.99 9.07 8.91
CA GLU A 128 10.07 9.64 7.92
C GLU A 128 9.70 8.70 6.75
N LEU A 129 10.51 7.69 6.45
CA LEU A 129 10.23 6.76 5.33
C LEU A 129 9.45 5.50 5.75
N VAL A 130 9.36 5.21 7.04
CA VAL A 130 8.43 4.21 7.59
C VAL A 130 6.99 4.76 7.61
N ILE A 131 6.82 6.04 7.34
CA ILE A 131 5.56 6.75 7.37
C ILE A 131 5.02 6.85 5.95
N VAL A 132 4.00 6.05 5.66
CA VAL A 132 3.24 6.19 4.42
C VAL A 132 2.42 7.46 4.48
N ALA A 133 2.79 8.47 3.69
CA ALA A 133 2.07 9.73 3.61
C ALA A 133 1.35 9.86 2.27
N GLN A 134 0.07 10.18 2.31
CA GLN A 134 -0.72 10.47 1.10
C GLN A 134 -1.50 11.76 1.23
N THR A 135 -1.58 12.46 0.10
CA THR A 135 -2.29 13.71 -0.04
C THR A 135 -3.54 13.50 -0.88
N GLY A 136 -4.69 13.88 -0.36
CA GLY A 136 -5.94 13.98 -1.11
C GLY A 136 -6.25 15.46 -1.38
N ASN A 137 -6.42 15.82 -2.65
CA ASN A 137 -6.89 17.15 -3.04
C ASN A 137 -8.40 17.11 -3.24
N THR A 138 -9.10 18.08 -2.68
CA THR A 138 -10.54 18.25 -2.86
C THR A 138 -10.81 19.68 -3.32
N THR A 139 -11.51 19.81 -4.44
CA THR A 139 -11.95 21.10 -4.99
C THR A 139 -13.47 21.19 -4.86
N PRO A 140 -14.00 21.86 -3.83
CA PRO A 140 -15.45 21.91 -3.57
C PRO A 140 -16.25 22.54 -4.72
N GLU A 141 -15.68 23.52 -5.41
CA GLU A 141 -16.34 24.22 -6.51
C GLU A 141 -16.65 23.33 -7.74
N VAL A 142 -15.94 22.22 -7.92
CA VAL A 142 -16.16 21.25 -9.01
C VAL A 142 -17.12 20.12 -8.59
N GLY A 143 -17.83 20.27 -7.46
CA GLY A 143 -18.76 19.27 -6.94
C GLY A 143 -18.09 18.06 -6.27
N GLN A 144 -16.80 18.14 -5.98
CA GLN A 144 -16.11 17.09 -5.23
C GLN A 144 -16.38 17.24 -3.74
N SER A 145 -16.93 16.20 -3.14
CA SER A 145 -17.11 16.18 -1.69
C SER A 145 -15.77 15.88 -0.98
N ILE A 146 -15.64 16.37 0.25
CA ILE A 146 -14.51 16.02 1.13
C ILE A 146 -14.42 14.50 1.31
N VAL A 147 -15.55 13.80 1.33
CA VAL A 147 -15.63 12.34 1.47
C VAL A 147 -15.00 11.64 0.27
N THR A 148 -15.24 12.13 -0.94
CA THR A 148 -14.62 11.58 -2.17
C THR A 148 -13.11 11.75 -2.15
N GLY A 149 -12.61 12.93 -1.76
CA GLY A 149 -11.17 13.17 -1.62
C GLY A 149 -10.52 12.27 -0.56
N GLN A 150 -11.21 12.02 0.55
CA GLN A 150 -10.77 11.09 1.58
C GLN A 150 -10.71 9.65 1.06
N GLN A 151 -11.71 9.21 0.29
CA GLN A 151 -11.70 7.86 -0.27
C GLN A 151 -10.51 7.64 -1.19
N VAL A 152 -10.22 8.59 -2.07
CA VAL A 152 -9.05 8.55 -2.94
C VAL A 152 -7.75 8.46 -2.14
N ALA A 153 -7.65 9.19 -1.03
CA ALA A 153 -6.47 9.13 -0.17
C ALA A 153 -6.34 7.76 0.53
N ILE A 154 -7.44 7.19 1.03
CA ILE A 154 -7.47 5.86 1.62
C ILE A 154 -7.02 4.80 0.61
N ASP A 155 -7.55 4.84 -0.61
CA ASP A 155 -7.18 3.89 -1.67
C ASP A 155 -5.70 4.00 -2.05
N ARG A 156 -5.14 5.20 -2.04
CA ARG A 156 -3.71 5.42 -2.26
C ARG A 156 -2.86 4.89 -1.11
N LEU A 157 -3.27 5.13 0.14
CA LEU A 157 -2.63 4.56 1.32
C LEU A 157 -2.62 3.04 1.27
N ALA A 158 -3.77 2.42 0.98
CA ALA A 158 -3.88 0.97 0.87
C ALA A 158 -2.93 0.40 -0.20
N ARG A 159 -2.85 1.04 -1.38
CA ARG A 159 -1.89 0.63 -2.42
C ARG A 159 -0.44 0.72 -1.95
N GLN A 160 -0.06 1.79 -1.25
CA GLN A 160 1.31 1.94 -0.75
C GLN A 160 1.65 0.94 0.36
N ILE A 161 0.71 0.73 1.29
CA ILE A 161 0.88 -0.24 2.36
C ILE A 161 1.11 -1.64 1.78
N VAL A 162 0.31 -2.03 0.78
CA VAL A 162 0.47 -3.35 0.16
C VAL A 162 1.73 -3.42 -0.70
N ALA A 163 2.13 -2.36 -1.38
CA ALA A 163 3.39 -2.30 -2.10
C ALA A 163 4.62 -2.46 -1.18
N MET A 164 4.53 -2.04 0.08
CA MET A 164 5.59 -2.29 1.07
C MET A 164 5.74 -3.77 1.43
N MET A 165 4.72 -4.60 1.19
CA MET A 165 4.76 -6.04 1.44
C MET A 165 5.41 -6.82 0.29
N GLU A 166 5.73 -6.16 -0.82
CA GLU A 166 6.44 -6.76 -1.94
C GLU A 166 7.91 -6.99 -1.59
N ARG A 167 8.52 -8.02 -2.15
CA ARG A 167 9.95 -8.30 -1.97
C ARG A 167 10.78 -7.17 -2.58
N PRO A 168 11.84 -6.72 -1.90
CA PRO A 168 12.80 -5.82 -2.53
C PRO A 168 13.48 -6.53 -3.70
N TRP A 169 13.73 -5.81 -4.76
CA TRP A 169 14.40 -6.27 -5.99
C TRP A 169 15.87 -6.62 -5.74
#